data_371cc5e6c7e668ed3e8b72c0252ceea3
#
_entry.id   371cc5e6c7e668ed3e8b72c0252ceea3
#
_cell.length_a   1.000
_cell.length_b   1.000
_cell.length_c   1.000
_cell.angle_alpha   90.00
_cell.angle_beta   90.00
_cell.angle_gamma   90.00
#
_symmetry.space_group_name_H-M   'P 1'
#
loop_
_entity.id
_entity.type
_entity.pdbx_description
1 polymer ?
#
loop_
_entity_poly.entity_id
_entity_poly.type
_entity_poly.pdbx_seq_one_letter_code
_entity_poly.pdbx_strand_id
1 'polypeptide(L)'
;LDDKEYVLRRPPLGPIAPSSHDMFREHRVQSNLNSVFPLAPKSLHFCDDESIIGSRFHIIERRRGFVIRKEFEPYISPSKDNLRKLSFKIIDVLSDLHKINPNEVGLGDLGKPDGFVLRQLNGWEERWKRSTEDKDLKLKFDKLITFLRSTLPKAQAITILHNDFKLDNIMWSNSDSFDPVAVFDWDMCTRGDPL
;
A
#
# COMPACT_ATOMS: atom_id res chain seq x y z
N LEU A 1 9.43 -13.19 -23.92
CA LEU A 1 10.73 -13.83 -23.70
C LEU A 1 10.48 -15.20 -23.06
N ASP A 2 10.78 -16.29 -23.75
CA ASP A 2 10.75 -17.67 -23.25
C ASP A 2 9.42 -18.12 -22.59
N ASP A 3 8.28 -17.77 -23.19
CA ASP A 3 6.91 -18.05 -22.67
C ASP A 3 6.62 -17.50 -21.27
N LYS A 4 7.50 -16.67 -20.72
CA LYS A 4 7.30 -16.01 -19.44
C LYS A 4 6.59 -14.68 -19.64
N GLU A 5 5.63 -14.43 -18.76
CA GLU A 5 4.86 -13.18 -18.73
C GLU A 5 5.38 -12.26 -17.62
N TYR A 6 5.47 -10.98 -17.94
CA TYR A 6 5.91 -9.93 -17.04
C TYR A 6 4.93 -8.77 -17.05
N VAL A 7 4.98 -7.93 -16.04
CA VAL A 7 4.20 -6.69 -16.00
C VAL A 7 5.17 -5.52 -15.99
N LEU A 8 5.01 -4.60 -16.95
CA LEU A 8 5.69 -3.32 -16.95
C LEU A 8 4.85 -2.30 -16.18
N ARG A 9 5.42 -1.74 -15.13
CA ARG A 9 4.83 -0.69 -14.30
C ARG A 9 5.49 0.64 -14.62
N ARG A 10 4.69 1.64 -14.93
CA ARG A 10 5.11 3.03 -15.17
C ARG A 10 4.12 4.00 -14.53
N PRO A 11 4.50 5.25 -14.27
CA PRO A 11 3.56 6.26 -13.83
C PRO A 11 2.44 6.48 -14.85
N PRO A 12 1.25 6.96 -14.43
CA PRO A 12 0.19 7.36 -15.34
C PRO A 12 0.67 8.50 -16.26
N LEU A 13 0.00 8.62 -17.43
CA LEU A 13 0.24 9.74 -18.32
C LEU A 13 -0.41 11.01 -17.76
N GLY A 14 0.33 12.12 -17.75
CA GLY A 14 -0.16 13.42 -17.31
C GLY A 14 0.50 13.96 -16.04
N PRO A 15 0.00 15.07 -15.48
CA PRO A 15 0.58 15.66 -14.28
C PRO A 15 0.45 14.73 -13.08
N ILE A 16 1.56 14.48 -12.41
CA ILE A 16 1.65 13.60 -11.24
C ILE A 16 1.90 14.47 -10.01
N ALA A 17 1.19 14.21 -8.93
CA ALA A 17 1.45 14.88 -7.65
C ALA A 17 2.85 14.53 -7.13
N PRO A 18 3.58 15.49 -6.54
CA PRO A 18 4.91 15.21 -5.99
C PRO A 18 4.91 13.99 -5.06
N SER A 19 5.89 13.12 -5.23
CA SER A 19 6.08 11.86 -4.47
C SER A 19 5.01 10.77 -4.63
N SER A 20 4.04 10.90 -5.55
CA SER A 20 3.17 9.80 -5.96
C SER A 20 3.77 9.05 -7.14
N HIS A 21 3.43 7.77 -7.25
CA HIS A 21 3.90 6.89 -8.35
C HIS A 21 5.43 6.86 -8.50
N ASP A 22 6.15 6.78 -7.37
CA ASP A 22 7.61 6.66 -7.35
C ASP A 22 8.01 5.22 -7.70
N MET A 23 8.32 4.98 -8.97
CA MET A 23 8.69 3.67 -9.51
C MET A 23 9.97 3.11 -8.89
N PHE A 24 10.91 3.98 -8.49
CA PHE A 24 12.13 3.53 -7.81
C PHE A 24 11.81 3.03 -6.40
N ARG A 25 10.95 3.74 -5.66
CA ARG A 25 10.50 3.29 -4.34
C ARG A 25 9.76 1.96 -4.44
N GLU A 26 8.83 1.83 -5.37
CA GLU A 26 8.06 0.60 -5.57
C GLU A 26 8.99 -0.57 -5.92
N HIS A 27 9.91 -0.37 -6.86
CA HIS A 27 10.96 -1.36 -7.20
C HIS A 27 11.77 -1.77 -5.97
N ARG A 28 12.29 -0.79 -5.23
CA ARG A 28 13.13 -1.03 -4.06
C ARG A 28 12.37 -1.81 -2.97
N VAL A 29 11.14 -1.41 -2.67
CA VAL A 29 10.30 -2.08 -1.66
C VAL A 29 10.05 -3.54 -2.06
N GLN A 30 9.58 -3.78 -3.27
CA GLN A 30 9.28 -5.13 -3.74
C GLN A 30 10.52 -6.02 -3.81
N SER A 31 11.66 -5.48 -4.29
CA SER A 31 12.92 -6.23 -4.37
C SER A 31 13.41 -6.69 -3.00
N ASN A 32 13.20 -5.90 -1.96
CA ASN A 32 13.65 -6.20 -0.62
C ASN A 32 12.63 -7.07 0.17
N LEU A 33 11.33 -6.89 -0.08
CA LEU A 33 10.29 -7.64 0.63
C LEU A 33 10.04 -9.04 0.09
N ASN A 34 10.19 -9.29 -1.21
CA ASN A 34 9.76 -10.53 -1.85
C ASN A 34 10.29 -11.80 -1.16
N SER A 35 11.51 -11.79 -0.61
CA SER A 35 12.13 -12.96 0.03
C SER A 35 11.52 -13.31 1.39
N VAL A 36 10.96 -12.33 2.11
CA VAL A 36 10.39 -12.49 3.47
C VAL A 36 8.87 -12.32 3.47
N PHE A 37 8.33 -11.68 2.46
CA PHE A 37 6.91 -11.48 2.22
C PHE A 37 6.58 -11.82 0.77
N PRO A 38 6.39 -13.11 0.45
CA PRO A 38 6.22 -13.58 -0.94
C PRO A 38 5.00 -13.01 -1.66
N LEU A 39 4.08 -12.36 -0.94
CA LEU A 39 2.94 -11.65 -1.52
C LEU A 39 3.34 -10.32 -2.21
N ALA A 40 4.50 -9.75 -1.92
CA ALA A 40 5.07 -8.68 -2.73
C ALA A 40 5.62 -9.29 -4.04
N PRO A 41 5.09 -8.93 -5.23
CA PRO A 41 5.60 -9.44 -6.48
C PRO A 41 7.09 -9.14 -6.65
N LYS A 42 7.85 -10.09 -7.18
CA LYS A 42 9.27 -9.89 -7.40
C LYS A 42 9.50 -8.78 -8.44
N SER A 43 10.22 -7.73 -8.06
CA SER A 43 10.68 -6.72 -9.01
C SER A 43 11.98 -7.19 -9.65
N LEU A 44 11.97 -7.29 -10.98
CA LEU A 44 13.03 -7.94 -11.75
C LEU A 44 14.03 -6.94 -12.32
N HIS A 45 13.55 -5.76 -12.70
CA HIS A 45 14.39 -4.72 -13.31
C HIS A 45 13.76 -3.34 -13.07
N PHE A 46 14.60 -2.35 -12.83
CA PHE A 46 14.23 -0.93 -12.81
C PHE A 46 15.00 -0.20 -13.91
N CYS A 47 14.30 0.62 -14.67
CA CYS A 47 14.87 1.48 -15.70
C CYS A 47 14.72 2.94 -15.31
N ASP A 48 15.82 3.63 -15.16
CA ASP A 48 15.91 5.07 -14.84
C ASP A 48 15.97 5.94 -16.10
N ASP A 49 16.20 5.33 -17.26
CA ASP A 49 16.31 6.02 -18.55
C ASP A 49 14.92 6.33 -19.12
N GLU A 50 14.51 7.58 -18.97
CA GLU A 50 13.22 8.07 -19.48
C GLU A 50 13.16 8.13 -21.03
N SER A 51 14.31 8.07 -21.74
CA SER A 51 14.33 8.14 -23.20
C SER A 51 13.72 6.90 -23.86
N ILE A 52 13.63 5.77 -23.15
CA ILE A 52 13.15 4.48 -23.69
C ILE A 52 11.64 4.48 -23.91
N ILE A 53 10.85 4.92 -22.90
CA ILE A 53 9.38 4.92 -22.98
C ILE A 53 8.73 6.23 -22.47
N GLY A 54 9.53 7.29 -22.32
CA GLY A 54 9.07 8.60 -21.84
C GLY A 54 8.86 8.71 -20.33
N SER A 55 9.29 7.71 -19.56
CA SER A 55 9.21 7.72 -18.09
C SER A 55 10.06 6.61 -17.50
N ARG A 56 10.46 6.77 -16.24
CA ARG A 56 11.00 5.66 -15.43
C ARG A 56 9.97 4.53 -15.34
N PHE A 57 10.46 3.30 -15.31
CA PHE A 57 9.58 2.12 -15.17
C PHE A 57 10.29 0.98 -14.46
N HIS A 58 9.53 0.01 -14.00
CA HIS A 58 10.10 -1.25 -13.55
C HIS A 58 9.30 -2.45 -14.08
N ILE A 59 9.96 -3.60 -14.12
CA ILE A 59 9.40 -4.86 -14.58
C ILE A 59 9.24 -5.77 -13.38
N ILE A 60 8.04 -6.29 -13.20
CA ILE A 60 7.71 -7.23 -12.13
C ILE A 60 7.22 -8.57 -12.71
N GLU A 61 7.32 -9.60 -11.90
CA GLU A 61 6.68 -10.88 -12.22
C GLU A 61 5.17 -10.73 -12.34
N ARG A 62 4.58 -11.46 -13.28
CA ARG A 62 3.12 -11.54 -13.37
C ARG A 62 2.58 -12.56 -12.38
N ARG A 63 1.64 -12.15 -11.55
CA ARG A 63 0.85 -13.01 -10.68
C ARG A 63 -0.50 -13.32 -11.34
N ARG A 64 -1.08 -14.49 -11.06
CA ARG A 64 -2.36 -14.93 -11.62
C ARG A 64 -3.37 -15.14 -10.52
N GLY A 65 -4.57 -14.60 -10.70
CA GLY A 65 -5.66 -14.61 -9.73
C GLY A 65 -6.69 -13.56 -10.09
N PHE A 66 -7.57 -13.23 -9.17
CA PHE A 66 -8.56 -12.17 -9.34
C PHE A 66 -8.41 -11.09 -8.26
N VAL A 67 -8.93 -9.90 -8.54
CA VAL A 67 -8.95 -8.75 -7.63
C VAL A 67 -10.39 -8.33 -7.37
N ILE A 68 -10.76 -8.16 -6.12
CA ILE A 68 -12.10 -7.72 -5.71
C ILE A 68 -12.11 -6.18 -5.72
N ARG A 69 -12.83 -5.57 -6.68
CA ARG A 69 -12.89 -4.10 -6.81
C ARG A 69 -14.20 -3.49 -6.34
N LYS A 70 -15.32 -3.96 -6.85
CA LYS A 70 -16.65 -3.41 -6.54
C LYS A 70 -17.59 -4.49 -6.04
N GLU A 71 -17.55 -5.66 -6.65
CA GLU A 71 -18.45 -6.77 -6.39
C GLU A 71 -17.64 -8.03 -6.11
N PHE A 72 -18.16 -8.90 -5.28
CA PHE A 72 -17.52 -10.19 -4.97
C PHE A 72 -17.73 -11.20 -6.09
N GLU A 73 -18.89 -11.15 -6.76
CA GLU A 73 -19.20 -12.01 -7.88
C GLU A 73 -18.47 -11.59 -9.16
N PRO A 74 -18.13 -12.54 -10.06
CA PRO A 74 -18.45 -13.97 -9.97
C PRO A 74 -17.45 -14.80 -9.17
N TYR A 75 -16.50 -14.17 -8.50
CA TYR A 75 -15.35 -14.85 -7.88
C TYR A 75 -15.65 -15.44 -6.52
N ILE A 76 -16.48 -14.77 -5.73
CA ILE A 76 -16.82 -15.17 -4.36
C ILE A 76 -18.32 -15.00 -4.16
N SER A 77 -19.00 -16.09 -3.78
CA SER A 77 -20.36 -15.98 -3.24
C SER A 77 -20.32 -15.18 -1.94
N PRO A 78 -21.08 -14.08 -1.79
CA PRO A 78 -21.04 -13.21 -0.62
C PRO A 78 -21.77 -13.82 0.59
N SER A 79 -21.56 -15.10 0.86
CA SER A 79 -22.08 -15.75 2.07
C SER A 79 -21.35 -15.19 3.32
N LYS A 80 -22.05 -15.22 4.46
CA LYS A 80 -21.49 -14.75 5.73
C LYS A 80 -20.15 -15.45 6.06
N ASP A 81 -20.05 -16.74 5.78
CA ASP A 81 -18.85 -17.53 6.05
C ASP A 81 -17.67 -17.14 5.13
N ASN A 82 -17.94 -16.94 3.84
CA ASN A 82 -16.92 -16.50 2.89
C ASN A 82 -16.41 -15.10 3.22
N LEU A 83 -17.31 -14.17 3.53
CA LEU A 83 -16.93 -12.82 3.94
C LEU A 83 -16.10 -12.81 5.24
N ARG A 84 -16.45 -13.68 6.19
CA ARG A 84 -15.68 -13.85 7.42
C ARG A 84 -14.28 -14.41 7.14
N LYS A 85 -14.16 -15.47 6.33
CA LYS A 85 -12.86 -16.04 5.93
C LYS A 85 -11.98 -14.99 5.27
N LEU A 86 -12.55 -14.25 4.31
CA LEU A 86 -11.83 -13.18 3.60
C LEU A 86 -11.33 -12.11 4.56
N SER A 87 -12.18 -11.67 5.52
CA SER A 87 -11.82 -10.64 6.51
C SER A 87 -10.63 -11.09 7.37
N PHE A 88 -10.62 -12.33 7.84
CA PHE A 88 -9.46 -12.86 8.59
C PHE A 88 -8.20 -12.89 7.74
N LYS A 89 -8.28 -13.39 6.50
CA LYS A 89 -7.11 -13.44 5.60
C LYS A 89 -6.52 -12.06 5.31
N ILE A 90 -7.37 -11.03 5.16
CA ILE A 90 -6.91 -9.64 4.99
C ILE A 90 -6.09 -9.20 6.21
N ILE A 91 -6.59 -9.46 7.41
CA ILE A 91 -5.90 -9.08 8.64
C ILE A 91 -4.62 -9.90 8.83
N ASP A 92 -4.63 -11.19 8.52
CA ASP A 92 -3.43 -12.03 8.56
C ASP A 92 -2.33 -11.50 7.64
N VAL A 93 -2.68 -11.15 6.39
CA VAL A 93 -1.73 -10.55 5.43
C VAL A 93 -1.14 -9.24 5.96
N LEU A 94 -1.97 -8.36 6.53
CA LEU A 94 -1.50 -7.11 7.11
C LEU A 94 -0.62 -7.34 8.33
N SER A 95 -1.01 -8.27 9.20
CA SER A 95 -0.25 -8.66 10.38
C SER A 95 1.12 -9.23 10.00
N ASP A 96 1.19 -10.08 8.97
CA ASP A 96 2.45 -10.65 8.51
C ASP A 96 3.38 -9.58 7.92
N LEU A 97 2.83 -8.60 7.20
CA LEU A 97 3.61 -7.45 6.74
C LEU A 97 4.16 -6.63 7.92
N HIS A 98 3.34 -6.38 8.93
CA HIS A 98 3.70 -5.57 10.09
C HIS A 98 4.70 -6.26 11.04
N LYS A 99 4.89 -7.58 10.95
CA LYS A 99 5.93 -8.32 11.70
C LYS A 99 7.34 -8.12 11.13
N ILE A 100 7.45 -7.62 9.89
CA ILE A 100 8.75 -7.47 9.23
C ILE A 100 9.52 -6.30 9.81
N ASN A 101 10.73 -6.57 10.28
CA ASN A 101 11.66 -5.53 10.70
C ASN A 101 12.28 -4.85 9.47
N PRO A 102 12.03 -3.55 9.24
CA PRO A 102 12.53 -2.86 8.06
C PRO A 102 14.06 -2.86 7.94
N ASN A 103 14.78 -2.88 9.07
CA ASN A 103 16.24 -2.87 9.06
C ASN A 103 16.84 -4.20 8.55
N GLU A 104 16.17 -5.32 8.85
CA GLU A 104 16.63 -6.65 8.44
C GLU A 104 16.45 -6.91 6.94
N VAL A 105 15.55 -6.16 6.31
CA VAL A 105 15.24 -6.31 4.88
C VAL A 105 15.76 -5.17 4.01
N GLY A 106 16.73 -4.38 4.49
CA GLY A 106 17.34 -3.30 3.70
C GLY A 106 16.43 -2.09 3.43
N LEU A 107 15.35 -1.92 4.22
CA LEU A 107 14.40 -0.81 4.15
C LEU A 107 14.50 0.11 5.36
N GLY A 108 15.59 0.02 6.12
CA GLY A 108 15.83 0.78 7.35
C GLY A 108 15.89 2.30 7.19
N ASP A 109 16.04 2.82 5.98
CA ASP A 109 16.03 4.25 5.63
C ASP A 109 14.76 4.69 4.88
N LEU A 110 13.80 3.78 4.66
CA LEU A 110 12.56 4.10 3.95
C LEU A 110 11.70 5.08 4.77
N GLY A 111 11.46 6.27 4.26
CA GLY A 111 10.61 7.29 4.89
C GLY A 111 11.19 7.79 6.24
N LYS A 112 10.33 8.41 7.03
CA LYS A 112 10.65 9.01 8.35
C LYS A 112 9.68 8.47 9.40
N PRO A 113 10.03 7.47 10.21
CA PRO A 113 9.12 6.86 11.18
C PRO A 113 8.80 7.78 12.37
N ASP A 114 9.78 8.55 12.86
CA ASP A 114 9.60 9.41 14.02
C ASP A 114 8.51 10.46 13.79
N GLY A 115 7.53 10.54 14.68
CA GLY A 115 6.41 11.45 14.57
C GLY A 115 5.48 11.16 13.38
N PHE A 116 5.47 9.94 12.86
CA PHE A 116 4.68 9.57 11.68
C PHE A 116 3.20 9.93 11.85
N VAL A 117 2.54 9.49 12.93
CA VAL A 117 1.11 9.74 13.17
C VAL A 117 0.80 11.23 13.24
N LEU A 118 1.63 12.01 13.92
CA LEU A 118 1.46 13.47 14.01
C LEU A 118 1.57 14.14 12.62
N ARG A 119 2.53 13.69 11.78
CA ARG A 119 2.65 14.23 10.42
C ARG A 119 1.45 13.87 9.56
N GLN A 120 0.91 12.65 9.70
CA GLN A 120 -0.33 12.27 9.00
C GLN A 120 -1.49 13.17 9.43
N LEU A 121 -1.67 13.37 10.73
CA LEU A 121 -2.71 14.27 11.26
C LEU A 121 -2.59 15.69 10.70
N ASN A 122 -1.38 16.26 10.72
CA ASN A 122 -1.12 17.59 10.16
C ASN A 122 -1.41 17.65 8.65
N GLY A 123 -1.00 16.65 7.90
CA GLY A 123 -1.25 16.57 6.45
C GLY A 123 -2.75 16.47 6.12
N TRP A 124 -3.52 15.72 6.90
CA TRP A 124 -4.97 15.64 6.73
C TRP A 124 -5.67 16.95 7.13
N GLU A 125 -5.23 17.61 8.20
CA GLU A 125 -5.73 18.93 8.60
C GLU A 125 -5.56 19.97 7.49
N GLU A 126 -4.37 20.03 6.89
CA GLU A 126 -4.09 20.94 5.78
C GLU A 126 -4.95 20.67 4.53
N ARG A 127 -5.13 19.38 4.17
CA ARG A 127 -6.01 18.99 3.05
C ARG A 127 -7.45 19.37 3.32
N TRP A 128 -7.94 19.10 4.53
CA TRP A 128 -9.31 19.44 4.93
C TRP A 128 -9.57 20.95 4.86
N LYS A 129 -8.66 21.76 5.40
CA LYS A 129 -8.79 23.21 5.35
C LYS A 129 -8.94 23.77 3.92
N ARG A 130 -8.37 23.09 2.94
CA ARG A 130 -8.45 23.45 1.51
C ARG A 130 -9.69 22.87 0.79
N SER A 131 -10.33 21.86 1.36
CA SER A 131 -11.39 21.10 0.66
C SER A 131 -12.81 21.59 0.92
N THR A 132 -13.04 22.39 1.94
CA THR A 132 -14.39 22.86 2.30
C THR A 132 -14.43 24.32 2.75
N GLU A 133 -15.50 25.01 2.37
CA GLU A 133 -15.83 26.36 2.85
C GLU A 133 -16.90 26.36 3.96
N ASP A 134 -17.52 25.20 4.24
CA ASP A 134 -18.56 25.04 5.26
C ASP A 134 -18.00 25.29 6.67
N LYS A 135 -18.50 26.34 7.33
CA LYS A 135 -18.02 26.78 8.65
C LYS A 135 -18.36 25.77 9.76
N ASP A 136 -19.54 25.13 9.69
CA ASP A 136 -19.97 24.19 10.72
C ASP A 136 -19.15 22.90 10.64
N LEU A 137 -18.87 22.44 9.42
CA LEU A 137 -17.96 21.30 9.19
C LEU A 137 -16.54 21.61 9.63
N LYS A 138 -16.02 22.81 9.33
CA LYS A 138 -14.70 23.24 9.82
C LYS A 138 -14.62 23.20 11.34
N LEU A 139 -15.60 23.74 12.05
CA LEU A 139 -15.63 23.75 13.51
C LEU A 139 -15.67 22.32 14.12
N LYS A 140 -16.46 21.43 13.54
CA LYS A 140 -16.50 20.01 13.97
C LYS A 140 -15.16 19.33 13.75
N PHE A 141 -14.52 19.58 12.62
CA PHE A 141 -13.22 19.00 12.29
C PHE A 141 -12.10 19.54 13.19
N ASP A 142 -12.10 20.84 13.49
CA ASP A 142 -11.11 21.45 14.40
C ASP A 142 -11.20 20.82 15.82
N LYS A 143 -12.41 20.54 16.31
CA LYS A 143 -12.60 19.82 17.57
C LYS A 143 -12.03 18.40 17.50
N LEU A 144 -12.28 17.67 16.41
CA LEU A 144 -11.74 16.34 16.19
C LEU A 144 -10.20 16.35 16.13
N ILE A 145 -9.62 17.29 15.38
CA ILE A 145 -8.16 17.43 15.29
C ILE A 145 -7.53 17.74 16.65
N THR A 146 -8.16 18.63 17.42
CA THR A 146 -7.71 18.97 18.78
C THR A 146 -7.72 17.74 19.69
N PHE A 147 -8.80 16.96 19.65
CA PHE A 147 -8.92 15.72 20.41
C PHE A 147 -7.84 14.72 19.99
N LEU A 148 -7.69 14.42 18.69
CA LEU A 148 -6.71 13.48 18.18
C LEU A 148 -5.27 13.92 18.55
N ARG A 149 -4.98 15.22 18.52
CA ARG A 149 -3.67 15.77 18.92
C ARG A 149 -3.37 15.54 20.38
N SER A 150 -4.38 15.71 21.25
CA SER A 150 -4.24 15.52 22.70
C SER A 150 -4.15 14.04 23.12
N THR A 151 -4.60 13.13 22.26
CA THR A 151 -4.67 11.69 22.50
C THR A 151 -3.75 10.86 21.60
N LEU A 152 -2.75 11.49 20.97
CA LEU A 152 -1.81 10.79 20.10
C LEU A 152 -1.16 9.62 20.84
N PRO A 153 -1.25 8.40 20.28
CA PRO A 153 -0.62 7.25 20.90
C PRO A 153 0.91 7.35 20.78
N LYS A 154 1.61 6.72 21.71
CA LYS A 154 3.04 6.47 21.53
C LYS A 154 3.23 5.35 20.52
N ALA A 155 4.13 5.54 19.56
CA ALA A 155 4.49 4.49 18.64
C ALA A 155 4.94 3.24 19.41
N GLN A 156 4.33 2.09 19.08
CA GLN A 156 4.65 0.81 19.72
C GLN A 156 5.82 0.12 19.02
N ALA A 157 5.90 0.26 17.71
CA ALA A 157 6.95 -0.32 16.88
C ALA A 157 7.16 0.53 15.61
N ILE A 158 8.28 0.29 14.93
CA ILE A 158 8.52 0.79 13.58
C ILE A 158 8.50 -0.43 12.65
N THR A 159 7.51 -0.45 11.75
CA THR A 159 7.33 -1.53 10.79
C THR A 159 7.13 -1.00 9.38
N ILE A 160 6.95 -1.91 8.42
CA ILE A 160 6.60 -1.57 7.03
C ILE A 160 5.11 -1.26 6.95
N LEU A 161 4.76 -0.08 6.47
CA LEU A 161 3.39 0.34 6.21
C LEU A 161 3.14 0.42 4.72
N HIS A 162 2.09 -0.24 4.24
CA HIS A 162 1.68 -0.19 2.84
C HIS A 162 1.05 1.16 2.47
N ASN A 163 0.30 1.76 3.38
CA ASN A 163 -0.46 3.01 3.28
C ASN A 163 -1.63 3.06 2.29
N ASP A 164 -1.80 2.05 1.45
CA ASP A 164 -2.98 1.87 0.59
C ASP A 164 -3.47 0.42 0.62
N PHE A 165 -3.45 -0.20 1.80
CA PHE A 165 -3.85 -1.59 1.98
C PHE A 165 -5.38 -1.72 1.92
N LYS A 166 -5.87 -2.30 0.83
CA LYS A 166 -7.30 -2.47 0.53
C LYS A 166 -7.52 -3.66 -0.38
N LEU A 167 -8.77 -4.11 -0.51
CA LEU A 167 -9.15 -5.25 -1.35
C LEU A 167 -8.71 -5.11 -2.81
N ASP A 168 -8.77 -3.90 -3.36
CA ASP A 168 -8.36 -3.59 -4.74
C ASP A 168 -6.87 -3.87 -5.00
N ASN A 169 -6.06 -3.85 -3.93
CA ASN A 169 -4.62 -4.04 -4.01
C ASN A 169 -4.20 -5.45 -3.59
N ILE A 170 -5.14 -6.35 -3.33
CA ILE A 170 -4.87 -7.76 -3.02
C ILE A 170 -5.41 -8.64 -4.13
N MET A 171 -4.56 -9.50 -4.67
CA MET A 171 -4.96 -10.56 -5.61
C MET A 171 -5.19 -11.85 -4.85
N TRP A 172 -6.25 -12.54 -5.20
CA TRP A 172 -6.72 -13.78 -4.60
C TRP A 172 -6.59 -14.95 -5.57
N SER A 173 -6.38 -16.15 -5.05
CA SER A 173 -6.38 -17.37 -5.84
C SER A 173 -7.79 -17.70 -6.36
N ASN A 174 -7.85 -18.37 -7.51
CA ASN A 174 -9.11 -18.89 -8.08
C ASN A 174 -9.62 -20.17 -7.36
N SER A 175 -9.18 -20.42 -6.13
CA SER A 175 -9.59 -21.56 -5.34
C SER A 175 -10.62 -21.16 -4.28
N ASP A 176 -11.42 -22.10 -3.81
CA ASP A 176 -12.40 -21.88 -2.73
C ASP A 176 -11.77 -21.51 -1.38
N SER A 177 -10.44 -21.64 -1.28
CA SER A 177 -9.68 -21.22 -0.09
C SER A 177 -9.47 -19.72 0.00
N PHE A 178 -9.64 -18.99 -1.13
CA PHE A 178 -9.38 -17.54 -1.22
C PHE A 178 -8.02 -17.15 -0.66
N ASP A 179 -6.96 -17.85 -1.07
CA ASP A 179 -5.64 -17.53 -0.57
C ASP A 179 -5.10 -16.27 -1.25
N PRO A 180 -4.46 -15.36 -0.50
CA PRO A 180 -3.82 -14.20 -1.10
C PRO A 180 -2.64 -14.65 -1.97
N VAL A 181 -2.54 -14.08 -3.16
CA VAL A 181 -1.50 -14.39 -4.18
C VAL A 181 -0.52 -13.26 -4.33
N ALA A 182 -0.98 -12.01 -4.19
CA ALA A 182 -0.13 -10.84 -4.24
C ALA A 182 -0.76 -9.65 -3.54
N VAL A 183 0.09 -8.73 -3.10
CA VAL A 183 -0.26 -7.36 -2.69
C VAL A 183 0.44 -6.41 -3.66
N PHE A 184 -0.30 -5.46 -4.22
CA PHE A 184 0.16 -4.51 -5.23
C PHE A 184 0.16 -3.08 -4.71
N ASP A 185 0.74 -2.17 -5.50
CA ASP A 185 0.73 -0.72 -5.31
C ASP A 185 1.53 -0.24 -4.09
N TRP A 186 2.82 -0.56 -4.11
CA TRP A 186 3.79 -0.25 -3.04
C TRP A 186 4.39 1.16 -3.12
N ASP A 187 3.90 2.02 -4.02
CA ASP A 187 4.44 3.36 -4.24
C ASP A 187 4.31 4.28 -3.01
N MET A 188 3.28 4.07 -2.18
CA MET A 188 3.06 4.79 -0.93
C MET A 188 3.72 4.16 0.30
N CYS A 189 4.41 3.03 0.11
CA CYS A 189 5.03 2.28 1.21
C CYS A 189 6.05 3.12 1.99
N THR A 190 6.03 2.99 3.30
CA THR A 190 6.93 3.69 4.22
C THR A 190 7.19 2.88 5.49
N ARG A 191 7.91 3.46 6.44
CA ARG A 191 8.04 2.95 7.82
C ARG A 191 7.25 3.83 8.78
N GLY A 192 6.64 3.21 9.77
CA GLY A 192 5.91 3.92 10.80
C GLY A 192 5.30 2.99 11.84
N ASP A 193 4.41 3.55 12.64
CA ASP A 193 3.62 2.81 13.61
C ASP A 193 2.57 1.96 12.90
N PRO A 194 2.41 0.67 13.25
CA PRO A 194 1.43 -0.24 12.65
C PRO A 194 -0.03 0.01 13.04
N LEU A 195 -0.34 1.05 13.80
CA LEU A 195 -1.70 1.44 14.18
C LEU A 195 -2.56 1.86 13.01
#